data_f3bfdc1fdea15d731ac1634883f4c86b
#
_entry.id   f3bfdc1fdea15d731ac1634883f4c86b
#
_cell.length_a   1.000
_cell.length_b   1.000
_cell.length_c   1.000
_cell.angle_alpha   90.00
_cell.angle_beta   90.00
_cell.angle_gamma   90.00
#
_symmetry.space_group_name_H-M   'P 1'
#
loop_
_entity.id
_entity.type
_entity.pdbx_description
1 polymer ?
#
loop_
_entity_poly.entity_id
_entity_poly.type
_entity_poly.pdbx_seq_one_letter_code
_entity_poly.pdbx_strand_id
1 'polypeptide(L)'
;TSETCSLDIIGAKFIREIENGEIVVITNKGIKSIKPFPVVNCRPDIFEYIYFSRPDSELGGKSIYDCRKNFGIELAKESKTQADIVTAVPDSGMPAAIGFAAQSKIPFELGLIRNHYVGRTFIEPVQKIRSLGVKLKLNANKSSIKDKKIILIDDSLVRGTTCHKIVKM
;
A
#
# COMPACT_ATOMS: atom_id res chain seq x y z
N THR A 1 -1.50 19.04 6.43
CA THR A 1 -1.85 17.63 6.15
C THR A 1 -0.61 16.74 6.16
N SER A 2 -0.77 15.47 6.46
CA SER A 2 0.30 14.47 6.43
C SER A 2 0.51 13.86 5.04
N GLU A 3 -0.47 13.97 4.15
CA GLU A 3 -0.43 13.39 2.81
C GLU A 3 -0.94 14.36 1.75
N THR A 4 -0.33 14.36 0.56
CA THR A 4 -0.68 15.27 -0.53
C THR A 4 -2.07 14.99 -1.11
N CYS A 5 -2.52 13.75 -1.16
CA CYS A 5 -3.83 13.37 -1.68
C CYS A 5 -5.00 14.04 -0.95
N SER A 6 -4.83 14.45 0.31
CA SER A 6 -5.86 15.19 1.04
C SER A 6 -6.01 16.63 0.56
N LEU A 7 -4.98 17.21 -0.05
CA LEU A 7 -5.04 18.54 -0.68
C LEU A 7 -5.86 18.48 -1.96
N ASP A 8 -5.74 17.41 -2.74
CA ASP A 8 -6.50 17.21 -3.98
C ASP A 8 -8.00 17.17 -3.70
N ILE A 9 -8.41 16.47 -2.60
CA ILE A 9 -9.82 16.37 -2.19
C ILE A 9 -10.47 17.74 -1.96
N ILE A 10 -9.73 18.69 -1.40
CA ILE A 10 -10.23 20.05 -1.10
C ILE A 10 -9.85 21.09 -2.16
N GLY A 11 -9.24 20.66 -3.28
CA GLY A 11 -8.78 21.56 -4.34
C GLY A 11 -7.67 22.50 -3.91
N ALA A 12 -6.87 22.16 -2.89
CA ALA A 12 -5.76 22.95 -2.42
C ALA A 12 -4.48 22.60 -3.19
N LYS A 13 -3.62 23.61 -3.38
CA LYS A 13 -2.33 23.43 -4.05
C LYS A 13 -1.24 23.09 -3.05
N PHE A 14 -0.53 21.98 -3.27
CA PHE A 14 0.70 21.67 -2.57
C PHE A 14 1.80 22.70 -2.93
N ILE A 15 2.44 23.29 -1.94
CA ILE A 15 3.52 24.26 -2.14
C ILE A 15 4.86 23.60 -1.85
N ARG A 16 5.03 23.03 -0.67
CA ARG A 16 6.23 22.32 -0.23
C ARG A 16 5.99 21.52 1.04
N GLU A 17 6.87 20.64 1.34
CA GLU A 17 6.96 20.00 2.66
C GLU A 17 7.53 20.98 3.70
N ILE A 18 7.18 20.74 4.98
CA ILE A 18 7.79 21.41 6.11
C ILE A 18 9.09 20.67 6.42
N GLU A 19 10.19 21.42 6.56
CA GLU A 19 11.50 20.83 6.83
C GLU A 19 11.60 20.27 8.26
N ASN A 20 12.53 19.36 8.49
CA ASN A 20 12.76 18.81 9.83
C ASN A 20 13.16 19.90 10.83
N GLY A 21 12.40 19.96 11.94
CA GLY A 21 12.63 20.99 12.97
C GLY A 21 12.15 22.39 12.61
N GLU A 22 11.46 22.56 11.47
CA GLU A 22 10.84 23.80 11.06
C GLU A 22 9.50 24.04 11.78
N ILE A 23 9.29 25.25 12.24
CA ILE A 23 8.00 25.74 12.75
C ILE A 23 7.42 26.71 11.72
N VAL A 24 6.23 26.41 11.22
CA VAL A 24 5.53 27.29 10.27
C VAL A 24 4.35 27.95 10.97
N VAL A 25 4.34 29.29 10.97
CA VAL A 25 3.25 30.09 11.50
C VAL A 25 2.47 30.71 10.34
N ILE A 26 1.20 30.36 10.22
CA ILE A 26 0.30 30.87 9.18
C ILE A 26 -0.67 31.88 9.79
N THR A 27 -0.72 33.07 9.23
CA THR A 27 -1.62 34.13 9.66
C THR A 27 -2.25 34.80 8.44
N ASN A 28 -3.19 35.72 8.68
CA ASN A 28 -3.76 36.58 7.62
C ASN A 28 -2.73 37.52 6.98
N LYS A 29 -1.54 37.68 7.58
CA LYS A 29 -0.42 38.46 7.04
C LYS A 29 0.57 37.64 6.22
N GLY A 30 0.35 36.32 6.11
CA GLY A 30 1.20 35.41 5.36
C GLY A 30 1.80 34.26 6.19
N ILE A 31 2.81 33.63 5.63
CA ILE A 31 3.50 32.47 6.21
C ILE A 31 4.86 32.92 6.74
N LYS A 32 5.18 32.57 7.99
CA LYS A 32 6.47 32.77 8.62
C LYS A 32 7.08 31.41 8.98
N SER A 33 8.30 31.15 8.51
CA SER A 33 9.10 29.98 8.87
C SER A 33 10.12 30.35 9.94
N ILE A 34 10.27 29.49 10.94
CA ILE A 34 11.22 29.61 12.04
C ILE A 34 11.97 28.29 12.14
N LYS A 35 13.31 28.33 12.15
CA LYS A 35 14.17 27.14 12.26
C LYS A 35 14.98 27.20 13.56
N PRO A 36 14.37 26.88 14.72
CA PRO A 36 15.00 27.01 16.02
C PRO A 36 15.99 25.88 16.35
N PHE A 37 15.97 24.80 15.57
CA PHE A 37 16.78 23.60 15.80
C PHE A 37 17.89 23.44 14.76
N PRO A 38 18.99 22.75 15.09
CA PRO A 38 20.01 22.40 14.10
C PRO A 38 19.43 21.58 12.94
N VAL A 39 19.97 21.77 11.74
CA VAL A 39 19.61 20.97 10.58
C VAL A 39 20.03 19.52 10.81
N VAL A 40 19.06 18.59 10.63
CA VAL A 40 19.31 17.15 10.69
C VAL A 40 18.89 16.51 9.37
N ASN A 41 19.59 15.46 8.97
CA ASN A 41 19.21 14.70 7.77
C ASN A 41 17.82 14.08 7.96
N CYS A 42 16.98 14.24 6.94
CA CYS A 42 15.70 13.59 6.89
C CYS A 42 15.89 12.06 6.83
N ARG A 43 15.19 11.34 7.69
CA ARG A 43 15.13 9.88 7.70
C ARG A 43 13.66 9.46 7.59
N PRO A 44 13.11 9.41 6.37
CA PRO A 44 11.71 9.03 6.18
C PRO A 44 11.50 7.59 6.63
N ASP A 45 10.34 7.32 7.21
CA ASP A 45 9.94 5.95 7.52
C ASP A 45 9.64 5.20 6.23
N ILE A 46 10.36 4.11 5.98
CA ILE A 46 10.16 3.27 4.79
C ILE A 46 8.74 2.68 4.73
N PHE A 47 8.09 2.52 5.88
CA PHE A 47 6.75 1.97 5.99
C PHE A 47 5.69 2.85 5.29
N GLU A 48 5.94 4.16 5.19
CA GLU A 48 5.11 5.07 4.41
C GLU A 48 5.06 4.67 2.93
N TYR A 49 6.22 4.32 2.36
CA TYR A 49 6.28 3.86 0.97
C TYR A 49 5.70 2.47 0.77
N ILE A 50 5.81 1.57 1.77
CA ILE A 50 5.36 0.19 1.65
C ILE A 50 3.84 0.08 1.85
N TYR A 51 3.29 0.72 2.89
CA TYR A 51 1.93 0.46 3.34
C TYR A 51 1.13 1.69 3.78
N PHE A 52 1.70 2.58 4.63
CA PHE A 52 0.93 3.57 5.37
C PHE A 52 0.30 4.65 4.49
N SER A 53 1.10 5.29 3.63
CA SER A 53 0.61 6.35 2.75
C SER A 53 -0.34 5.81 1.69
N ARG A 54 -1.29 6.62 1.29
CA ARG A 54 -2.18 6.29 0.17
C ARG A 54 -1.39 6.22 -1.14
N PRO A 55 -1.76 5.32 -2.07
CA PRO A 55 -1.04 5.19 -3.34
C PRO A 55 -1.04 6.46 -4.19
N ASP A 56 -2.07 7.28 -4.08
CA ASP A 56 -2.25 8.55 -4.79
C ASP A 56 -1.55 9.74 -4.12
N SER A 57 -0.75 9.51 -3.07
CA SER A 57 0.07 10.52 -2.42
C SER A 57 1.47 10.61 -3.01
N GLU A 58 2.09 11.77 -2.82
CA GLU A 58 3.53 12.00 -3.03
C GLU A 58 4.23 12.22 -1.70
N LEU A 59 5.41 11.64 -1.52
CA LEU A 59 6.26 11.81 -0.35
C LEU A 59 7.71 12.00 -0.79
N GLY A 60 8.35 13.08 -0.34
CA GLY A 60 9.71 13.41 -0.75
C GLY A 60 9.86 13.57 -2.26
N GLY A 61 8.82 14.08 -2.95
CA GLY A 61 8.79 14.25 -4.40
C GLY A 61 8.66 12.94 -5.19
N LYS A 62 8.26 11.84 -4.54
CA LYS A 62 8.08 10.53 -5.18
C LYS A 62 6.63 10.07 -5.04
N SER A 63 6.04 9.61 -6.15
CA SER A 63 4.74 8.95 -6.14
C SER A 63 4.81 7.65 -5.35
N ILE A 64 3.92 7.48 -4.38
CA ILE A 64 3.81 6.24 -3.58
C ILE A 64 3.42 5.06 -4.47
N TYR A 65 2.52 5.28 -5.43
CA TYR A 65 2.11 4.26 -6.40
C TYR A 65 3.32 3.73 -7.19
N ASP A 66 4.13 4.65 -7.74
CA ASP A 66 5.29 4.26 -8.55
C ASP A 66 6.37 3.57 -7.71
N CYS A 67 6.57 4.01 -6.47
CA CYS A 67 7.49 3.32 -5.56
C CYS A 67 7.05 1.87 -5.33
N ARG A 68 5.77 1.63 -5.00
CA ARG A 68 5.24 0.27 -4.79
C ARG A 68 5.28 -0.58 -6.05
N LYS A 69 4.97 0.00 -7.21
CA LYS A 69 5.08 -0.67 -8.50
C LYS A 69 6.53 -1.10 -8.78
N ASN A 70 7.49 -0.23 -8.49
CA ASN A 70 8.91 -0.53 -8.63
C ASN A 70 9.36 -1.64 -7.67
N PHE A 71 8.85 -1.70 -6.43
CA PHE A 71 9.12 -2.84 -5.55
C PHE A 71 8.69 -4.17 -6.18
N GLY A 72 7.53 -4.20 -6.83
CA GLY A 72 7.07 -5.38 -7.57
C GLY A 72 7.96 -5.75 -8.76
N ILE A 73 8.47 -4.74 -9.48
CA ILE A 73 9.42 -4.96 -10.59
C ILE A 73 10.72 -5.59 -10.08
N GLU A 74 11.29 -5.05 -9.00
CA GLU A 74 12.51 -5.59 -8.41
C GLU A 74 12.29 -7.01 -7.86
N LEU A 75 11.17 -7.25 -7.17
CA LEU A 75 10.80 -8.58 -6.68
C LEU A 75 10.72 -9.61 -7.83
N ALA A 76 10.19 -9.22 -8.99
CA ALA A 76 10.12 -10.09 -10.15
C ALA A 76 11.50 -10.42 -10.75
N LYS A 77 12.46 -9.49 -10.67
CA LYS A 77 13.85 -9.74 -11.09
C LYS A 77 14.56 -10.72 -10.17
N GLU A 78 14.29 -10.63 -8.86
CA GLU A 78 14.85 -11.52 -7.84
C GLU A 78 14.21 -12.92 -7.85
N SER A 79 12.91 -13.00 -8.16
CA SER A 79 12.13 -14.24 -8.13
C SER A 79 11.93 -14.81 -9.55
N LYS A 80 12.53 -15.96 -9.82
CA LYS A 80 12.35 -16.71 -11.09
C LYS A 80 11.21 -17.72 -11.04
N THR A 81 10.17 -17.45 -10.24
CA THR A 81 9.04 -18.36 -10.05
C THR A 81 8.15 -18.37 -11.28
N GLN A 82 7.82 -19.56 -11.79
CA GLN A 82 6.87 -19.75 -12.88
C GLN A 82 5.45 -19.96 -12.33
N ALA A 83 4.48 -19.27 -12.90
CA ALA A 83 3.07 -19.40 -12.58
C ALA A 83 2.21 -19.03 -13.79
N ASP A 84 0.91 -19.32 -13.71
CA ASP A 84 -0.05 -18.99 -14.76
C ASP A 84 -0.55 -17.55 -14.63
N ILE A 85 -0.65 -17.06 -13.40
CA ILE A 85 -1.12 -15.71 -13.10
C ILE A 85 -0.41 -15.09 -11.89
N VAL A 86 -0.41 -13.76 -11.87
CA VAL A 86 -0.08 -12.93 -10.68
C VAL A 86 -1.37 -12.34 -10.14
N THR A 87 -1.57 -12.38 -8.85
CA THR A 87 -2.68 -11.71 -8.16
C THR A 87 -2.20 -10.98 -6.93
N ALA A 88 -2.97 -10.01 -6.45
CA ALA A 88 -2.65 -9.21 -5.28
C ALA A 88 -3.55 -9.52 -4.09
N VAL A 89 -3.03 -9.29 -2.89
CA VAL A 89 -3.88 -9.07 -1.72
C VAL A 89 -4.42 -7.63 -1.78
N PRO A 90 -5.73 -7.44 -2.01
CA PRO A 90 -6.29 -6.10 -2.16
C PRO A 90 -6.34 -5.36 -0.80
N ASP A 91 -6.19 -4.04 -0.77
CA ASP A 91 -5.87 -3.14 -1.89
C ASP A 91 -4.37 -2.84 -1.93
N SER A 92 -3.66 -3.08 -0.83
CA SER A 92 -2.27 -2.63 -0.58
C SER A 92 -1.24 -3.31 -1.49
N GLY A 93 -1.42 -4.58 -1.82
CA GLY A 93 -0.53 -5.33 -2.72
C GLY A 93 -0.72 -5.03 -4.22
N MET A 94 -1.75 -4.29 -4.61
CA MET A 94 -2.11 -4.08 -6.02
C MET A 94 -0.99 -3.43 -6.87
N PRO A 95 -0.38 -2.31 -6.47
CA PRO A 95 0.65 -1.68 -7.29
C PRO A 95 1.88 -2.58 -7.48
N ALA A 96 2.30 -3.28 -6.42
CA ALA A 96 3.42 -4.22 -6.49
C ALA A 96 3.11 -5.41 -7.40
N ALA A 97 1.91 -5.97 -7.32
CA ALA A 97 1.50 -7.07 -8.20
C ALA A 97 1.46 -6.65 -9.68
N ILE A 98 1.01 -5.44 -9.97
CA ILE A 98 1.03 -4.88 -11.33
C ILE A 98 2.48 -4.74 -11.83
N GLY A 99 3.39 -4.23 -10.98
CA GLY A 99 4.81 -4.12 -11.31
C GLY A 99 5.47 -5.48 -11.54
N PHE A 100 5.17 -6.45 -10.68
CA PHE A 100 5.64 -7.83 -10.79
C PHE A 100 5.18 -8.48 -12.10
N ALA A 101 3.89 -8.40 -12.42
CA ALA A 101 3.30 -8.96 -13.62
C ALA A 101 3.91 -8.35 -14.89
N ALA A 102 4.08 -7.03 -14.92
CA ALA A 102 4.69 -6.32 -16.03
C ALA A 102 6.13 -6.79 -16.30
N GLN A 103 6.93 -6.99 -15.24
CA GLN A 103 8.33 -7.41 -15.33
C GLN A 103 8.46 -8.90 -15.64
N SER A 104 7.70 -9.77 -15.00
CA SER A 104 7.76 -11.22 -15.16
C SER A 104 7.10 -11.71 -16.46
N LYS A 105 6.29 -10.87 -17.13
CA LYS A 105 5.45 -11.22 -18.29
C LYS A 105 4.36 -12.25 -17.97
N ILE A 106 4.09 -12.50 -16.71
CA ILE A 106 2.97 -13.33 -16.26
C ILE A 106 1.73 -12.44 -16.14
N PRO A 107 0.56 -12.82 -16.69
CA PRO A 107 -0.62 -11.99 -16.68
C PRO A 107 -1.12 -11.69 -15.25
N PHE A 108 -1.54 -10.46 -15.01
CA PHE A 108 -2.19 -10.05 -13.77
C PHE A 108 -3.69 -10.34 -13.84
N GLU A 109 -4.22 -10.96 -12.79
CA GLU A 109 -5.65 -11.26 -12.66
C GLU A 109 -6.16 -10.92 -11.26
N LEU A 110 -7.43 -10.53 -11.17
CA LEU A 110 -8.12 -10.29 -9.90
C LEU A 110 -8.54 -11.63 -9.26
N GLY A 111 -7.58 -12.34 -8.69
CA GLY A 111 -7.83 -13.63 -8.01
C GLY A 111 -8.46 -13.48 -6.63
N LEU A 112 -8.31 -12.33 -6.00
CA LEU A 112 -8.95 -11.96 -4.73
C LEU A 112 -9.74 -10.68 -4.90
N ILE A 113 -10.96 -10.67 -4.37
CA ILE A 113 -11.85 -9.50 -4.38
C ILE A 113 -12.10 -9.06 -2.93
N ARG A 114 -11.94 -7.77 -2.69
CA ARG A 114 -12.29 -7.17 -1.40
C ARG A 114 -13.78 -6.84 -1.36
N ASN A 115 -14.42 -7.20 -0.25
CA ASN A 115 -15.78 -6.76 0.04
C ASN A 115 -15.76 -5.33 0.60
N HIS A 116 -16.16 -4.35 -0.18
CA HIS A 116 -16.18 -2.93 0.18
C HIS A 116 -17.25 -2.58 1.22
N TYR A 117 -18.26 -3.41 1.39
CA TYR A 117 -19.33 -3.22 2.40
C TYR A 117 -18.88 -3.60 3.82
N VAL A 118 -17.76 -4.31 3.96
CA VAL A 118 -17.17 -4.65 5.25
C VAL A 118 -16.10 -3.63 5.58
N GLY A 119 -16.43 -2.67 6.46
CA GLY A 119 -15.51 -1.69 6.99
C GLY A 119 -14.37 -2.30 7.81
N ARG A 120 -13.53 -1.46 8.44
CA ARG A 120 -12.56 -1.93 9.43
C ARG A 120 -13.33 -2.64 10.54
N THR A 121 -13.22 -3.97 10.60
CA THR A 121 -13.71 -4.73 11.76
C THR A 121 -12.99 -4.22 12.98
N PHE A 122 -13.76 -3.78 13.99
CA PHE A 122 -13.25 -3.44 15.31
C PHE A 122 -12.30 -4.54 15.78
N ILE A 123 -11.35 -4.18 16.65
CA ILE A 123 -10.44 -5.16 17.27
C ILE A 123 -11.30 -6.08 18.13
N GLU A 124 -11.78 -7.13 17.52
CA GLU A 124 -12.60 -8.15 18.20
C GLU A 124 -11.70 -9.02 19.08
N PRO A 125 -12.00 -9.20 20.36
CA PRO A 125 -11.17 -9.95 21.29
C PRO A 125 -11.14 -11.44 21.01
N VAL A 126 -12.13 -11.99 20.29
CA VAL A 126 -12.31 -13.43 20.09
C VAL A 126 -11.66 -13.90 18.79
N GLN A 127 -10.77 -14.90 18.88
CA GLN A 127 -10.01 -15.48 17.76
C GLN A 127 -10.92 -16.05 16.63
N LYS A 128 -12.08 -16.60 16.99
CA LYS A 128 -13.08 -17.15 16.05
C LYS A 128 -13.68 -16.06 15.16
N ILE A 129 -13.96 -14.89 15.71
CA ILE A 129 -14.52 -13.73 14.99
C ILE A 129 -13.47 -13.11 14.08
N ARG A 130 -12.19 -13.06 14.51
CA ARG A 130 -11.07 -12.63 13.65
C ARG A 130 -10.87 -13.52 12.43
N SER A 131 -11.12 -14.84 12.54
CA SER A 131 -11.01 -15.75 11.39
C SER A 131 -12.15 -15.57 10.39
N LEU A 132 -13.37 -15.31 10.88
CA LEU A 132 -14.52 -14.96 10.05
C LEU A 132 -14.31 -13.63 9.36
N GLY A 133 -13.68 -12.67 10.04
CA GLY A 133 -13.40 -11.33 9.52
C GLY A 133 -12.57 -11.32 8.22
N VAL A 134 -11.59 -12.21 8.05
CA VAL A 134 -10.84 -12.35 6.79
C VAL A 134 -11.74 -12.88 5.67
N LYS A 135 -12.55 -13.91 5.95
CA LYS A 135 -13.51 -14.46 4.98
C LYS A 135 -14.61 -13.48 4.57
N LEU A 136 -15.00 -12.57 5.47
CA LEU A 136 -15.97 -11.53 5.15
C LEU A 136 -15.35 -10.40 4.31
N LYS A 137 -14.04 -10.15 4.48
CA LYS A 137 -13.34 -9.07 3.79
C LYS A 137 -12.83 -9.44 2.41
N LEU A 138 -12.41 -10.68 2.23
CA LEU A 138 -11.80 -11.16 1.00
C LEU A 138 -12.53 -12.39 0.49
N ASN A 139 -12.72 -12.47 -0.79
CA ASN A 139 -13.29 -13.62 -1.47
C ASN A 139 -12.42 -14.01 -2.65
N ALA A 140 -12.22 -15.32 -2.84
CA ALA A 140 -11.51 -15.86 -3.99
C ALA A 140 -12.39 -15.80 -5.24
N ASN A 141 -11.85 -15.21 -6.31
CA ASN A 141 -12.47 -15.18 -7.62
C ASN A 141 -12.22 -16.51 -8.34
N LYS A 142 -13.09 -17.50 -8.08
CA LYS A 142 -12.93 -18.86 -8.56
C LYS A 142 -12.75 -18.97 -10.08
N SER A 143 -13.39 -18.12 -10.86
CA SER A 143 -13.28 -18.14 -12.33
C SER A 143 -11.87 -17.79 -12.80
N SER A 144 -11.17 -16.91 -12.09
CA SER A 144 -9.82 -16.49 -12.44
C SER A 144 -8.73 -17.43 -11.94
N ILE A 145 -8.95 -18.15 -10.81
CA ILE A 145 -7.89 -18.87 -10.10
C ILE A 145 -7.98 -20.40 -10.19
N LYS A 146 -9.14 -20.96 -10.57
CA LYS A 146 -9.35 -22.41 -10.56
C LYS A 146 -8.32 -23.11 -11.47
N ASP A 147 -7.69 -24.14 -10.94
CA ASP A 147 -6.71 -25.01 -11.61
C ASP A 147 -5.46 -24.25 -12.12
N LYS A 148 -5.16 -23.06 -11.58
CA LYS A 148 -4.00 -22.25 -11.95
C LYS A 148 -2.96 -22.21 -10.85
N LYS A 149 -1.70 -22.17 -11.24
CA LYS A 149 -0.57 -21.84 -10.38
C LYS A 149 -0.48 -20.33 -10.23
N ILE A 150 -0.49 -19.84 -8.99
CA ILE A 150 -0.69 -18.43 -8.67
C ILE A 150 0.53 -17.87 -7.95
N ILE A 151 0.99 -16.70 -8.36
CA ILE A 151 1.85 -15.83 -7.53
C ILE A 151 0.95 -14.85 -6.81
N LEU A 152 0.93 -14.94 -5.48
CA LEU A 152 0.20 -14.01 -4.61
C LEU A 152 1.16 -12.94 -4.09
N ILE A 153 0.91 -11.68 -4.40
CA ILE A 153 1.68 -10.52 -3.96
C ILE A 153 0.94 -9.78 -2.84
N ASP A 154 1.63 -9.57 -1.74
CA ASP A 154 1.17 -8.74 -0.61
C ASP A 154 2.17 -7.59 -0.39
N ASP A 155 1.80 -6.58 0.39
CA ASP A 155 2.70 -5.48 0.75
C ASP A 155 3.77 -5.90 1.75
N SER A 156 3.42 -6.77 2.69
CA SER A 156 4.31 -7.20 3.77
C SER A 156 3.89 -8.53 4.39
N LEU A 157 4.86 -9.29 4.84
CA LEU A 157 4.66 -10.53 5.56
C LEU A 157 5.27 -10.44 6.96
N VAL A 158 4.42 -10.23 7.98
CA VAL A 158 4.89 -10.09 9.38
C VAL A 158 4.77 -11.41 10.15
N ARG A 159 3.56 -11.87 10.40
CA ARG A 159 3.28 -13.13 11.15
C ARG A 159 2.79 -14.26 10.25
N GLY A 160 2.55 -14.01 8.99
CA GLY A 160 2.03 -14.98 8.04
C GLY A 160 0.59 -15.46 8.27
N THR A 161 -0.07 -15.03 9.35
CA THR A 161 -1.41 -15.53 9.73
C THR A 161 -2.47 -15.19 8.69
N THR A 162 -2.42 -13.99 8.13
CA THR A 162 -3.34 -13.54 7.07
C THR A 162 -3.05 -14.28 5.78
N CYS A 163 -1.78 -14.35 5.39
CA CYS A 163 -1.33 -15.07 4.21
C CYS A 163 -1.77 -16.54 4.24
N HIS A 164 -1.57 -17.25 5.38
CA HIS A 164 -2.00 -18.64 5.54
C HIS A 164 -3.52 -18.82 5.36
N LYS A 165 -4.34 -17.88 5.84
CA LYS A 165 -5.79 -17.92 5.65
C LYS A 165 -6.21 -17.69 4.21
N ILE A 166 -5.54 -16.76 3.53
CA ILE A 166 -5.78 -16.46 2.11
C ILE A 166 -5.42 -17.67 1.24
N VAL A 167 -4.27 -18.28 1.49
CA VAL A 167 -3.82 -19.48 0.73
C VAL A 167 -4.76 -20.69 0.94
N LYS A 168 -5.40 -20.79 2.11
CA LYS A 168 -6.40 -21.84 2.37
C LYS A 168 -7.80 -21.55 1.80
N MET A 169 -8.04 -20.34 1.31
CA MET A 169 -9.31 -19.93 0.73
C MET A 169 -9.47 -20.40 -0.70
#